data_c48acf18769b890e92c870987334d75d
#
_entry.id   c48acf18769b890e92c870987334d75d
#
_cell.length_a   1.000
_cell.length_b   1.000
_cell.length_c   1.000
_cell.angle_alpha   90.00
_cell.angle_beta   90.00
_cell.angle_gamma   90.00
#
_symmetry.space_group_name_H-M   'P 1'
#
loop_
_entity.id
_entity.type
_entity.pdbx_description
1 polymer ?
#
loop_
_entity_poly.entity_id
_entity_poly.type
_entity_poly.pdbx_seq_one_letter_code
_entity_poly.pdbx_strand_id
1 'polypeptide(L)'
;MKILLDHNLDWRLSNQLSGHEIRTALEMAWDTLKNGALLTEAEKCGFSALITSDKGIKNQQRMKERSIGVVIIRAPNNRLETHLTMIPEVIRVLAVIQPGQIIEVFHADLKP
;
A
#
# COMPACT_ATOMS: atom_id res chain seq x y z
N MET A 1 -6.67 -8.96 7.38
CA MET A 1 -5.22 -8.70 7.55
C MET A 1 -4.99 -7.28 8.05
N LYS A 2 -3.83 -7.03 8.57
CA LYS A 2 -3.45 -5.71 9.07
C LYS A 2 -2.71 -4.96 7.98
N ILE A 3 -3.24 -3.81 7.55
CA ILE A 3 -2.78 -3.07 6.38
C ILE A 3 -2.39 -1.65 6.77
N LEU A 4 -1.22 -1.23 6.30
CA LEU A 4 -0.74 0.15 6.47
C LEU A 4 -1.03 0.94 5.19
N LEU A 5 -1.67 2.08 5.35
CA LEU A 5 -1.95 3.01 4.26
C LEU A 5 -0.94 4.15 4.32
N ASP A 6 -0.16 4.33 3.27
CA ASP A 6 0.90 5.34 3.24
C ASP A 6 0.32 6.76 3.26
N HIS A 7 1.11 7.72 3.75
CA HIS A 7 0.67 9.10 3.94
C HIS A 7 0.38 9.84 2.63
N ASN A 8 0.87 9.34 1.49
CA ASN A 8 0.58 9.93 0.18
C ASN A 8 -0.80 9.55 -0.36
N LEU A 9 -1.55 8.72 0.36
CA LEU A 9 -2.91 8.33 0.00
C LEU A 9 -3.90 8.96 0.97
N ASP A 10 -5.09 9.26 0.47
CA ASP A 10 -6.16 9.83 1.30
C ASP A 10 -6.62 8.78 2.32
N TRP A 11 -6.65 9.16 3.61
CA TRP A 11 -7.05 8.26 4.68
C TRP A 11 -8.45 7.66 4.49
N ARG A 12 -9.32 8.38 3.76
CA ARG A 12 -10.69 7.92 3.52
C ARG A 12 -10.77 6.66 2.67
N LEU A 13 -9.69 6.30 1.98
CA LEU A 13 -9.62 5.02 1.28
C LEU A 13 -9.81 3.84 2.24
N SER A 14 -9.42 4.00 3.50
CA SER A 14 -9.57 2.94 4.50
C SER A 14 -11.03 2.51 4.67
N ASN A 15 -11.98 3.42 4.44
CA ASN A 15 -13.41 3.12 4.58
C ASN A 15 -13.90 2.13 3.51
N GLN A 16 -13.15 1.96 2.44
CA GLN A 16 -13.50 1.09 1.32
C GLN A 16 -12.88 -0.30 1.42
N LEU A 17 -12.05 -0.53 2.44
CA LEU A 17 -11.30 -1.76 2.62
C LEU A 17 -11.84 -2.55 3.82
N SER A 18 -13.15 -2.77 3.84
CA SER A 18 -13.81 -3.48 4.94
C SER A 18 -13.28 -4.90 5.09
N GLY A 19 -13.32 -5.41 6.32
CA GLY A 19 -12.81 -6.74 6.62
C GLY A 19 -11.32 -6.77 6.96
N HIS A 20 -10.64 -5.62 6.93
CA HIS A 20 -9.23 -5.49 7.27
C HIS A 20 -9.04 -4.47 8.40
N GLU A 21 -7.98 -4.66 9.17
CA GLU A 21 -7.53 -3.65 10.14
C GLU A 21 -6.63 -2.67 9.40
N ILE A 22 -7.09 -1.43 9.21
CA ILE A 22 -6.36 -0.42 8.46
C ILE A 22 -5.82 0.63 9.43
N ARG A 23 -4.54 0.95 9.29
CA ARG A 23 -3.92 2.09 9.98
C ARG A 23 -3.21 2.94 8.94
N THR A 24 -3.20 4.25 9.15
CA THR A 24 -2.44 5.14 8.28
C THR A 24 -1.05 5.39 8.85
N ALA A 25 -0.11 5.72 7.98
CA ALA A 25 1.25 6.08 8.43
C ALA A 25 1.21 7.29 9.36
N LEU A 26 0.30 8.23 9.11
CA LEU A 26 0.16 9.41 9.97
C LEU A 26 -0.30 9.03 11.38
N GLU A 27 -1.30 8.13 11.52
CA GLU A 27 -1.75 7.63 12.82
C GLU A 27 -0.61 6.99 13.62
N MET A 28 0.28 6.29 12.92
CA MET A 28 1.41 5.60 13.53
C MET A 28 2.59 6.53 13.81
N ALA A 29 2.48 7.81 13.44
CA ALA A 29 3.57 8.79 13.49
C ALA A 29 4.78 8.37 12.64
N TRP A 30 4.52 7.71 11.51
CA TRP A 30 5.53 7.22 10.57
C TRP A 30 5.53 8.00 9.25
N ASP A 31 4.85 9.13 9.20
CA ASP A 31 4.70 9.93 7.98
C ASP A 31 6.03 10.50 7.47
N THR A 32 7.04 10.57 8.33
CA THR A 32 8.39 11.00 7.92
C THR A 32 9.31 9.84 7.56
N LEU A 33 8.90 8.60 7.81
CA LEU A 33 9.68 7.42 7.44
C LEU A 33 9.54 7.14 5.96
N LYS A 34 10.63 6.69 5.34
CA LYS A 34 10.65 6.39 3.90
C LYS A 34 11.07 4.95 3.66
N ASN A 35 10.43 4.37 2.66
CA ASN A 35 10.81 3.07 2.05
C ASN A 35 11.23 2.02 3.07
N GLY A 36 12.53 1.70 3.14
CA GLY A 36 13.01 0.62 4.00
C GLY A 36 12.70 0.80 5.47
N ALA A 37 12.84 2.04 5.99
CA ALA A 37 12.54 2.33 7.38
C ALA A 37 11.05 2.13 7.67
N LEU A 38 10.19 2.58 6.76
CA LEU A 38 8.74 2.42 6.89
C LEU A 38 8.37 0.93 6.89
N LEU A 39 8.90 0.17 5.95
CA LEU A 39 8.64 -1.26 5.86
C LEU A 39 9.11 -2.01 7.10
N THR A 40 10.29 -1.66 7.61
CA THR A 40 10.83 -2.30 8.82
C THR A 40 9.94 -2.06 10.02
N GLU A 41 9.48 -0.82 10.23
CA GLU A 41 8.58 -0.53 11.34
C GLU A 41 7.22 -1.22 11.17
N ALA A 42 6.70 -1.24 9.96
CA ALA A 42 5.44 -1.92 9.67
C ALA A 42 5.54 -3.42 9.98
N GLU A 43 6.65 -4.06 9.59
CA GLU A 43 6.87 -5.48 9.89
C GLU A 43 6.92 -5.73 11.39
N LYS A 44 7.62 -4.88 12.14
CA LYS A 44 7.70 -5.00 13.61
C LYS A 44 6.34 -4.94 14.27
N CYS A 45 5.42 -4.19 13.70
CA CYS A 45 4.07 -4.02 14.25
C CYS A 45 3.06 -5.01 13.67
N GLY A 46 3.50 -5.98 12.90
CA GLY A 46 2.63 -7.06 12.41
C GLY A 46 1.78 -6.71 11.20
N PHE A 47 2.12 -5.65 10.46
CA PHE A 47 1.42 -5.34 9.23
C PHE A 47 1.75 -6.38 8.16
N SER A 48 0.71 -6.83 7.43
CA SER A 48 0.86 -7.81 6.36
C SER A 48 1.03 -7.16 4.99
N ALA A 49 0.55 -5.93 4.83
CA ALA A 49 0.62 -5.23 3.56
C ALA A 49 0.76 -3.73 3.76
N LEU A 50 1.44 -3.08 2.82
CA LEU A 50 1.50 -1.63 2.67
C LEU A 50 0.83 -1.26 1.35
N ILE A 51 -0.05 -0.27 1.38
CA ILE A 51 -0.61 0.33 0.16
C ILE A 51 0.00 1.72 0.02
N THR A 52 0.62 1.98 -1.12
CA THR A 52 1.32 3.25 -1.36
C THR A 52 1.17 3.67 -2.82
N SER A 53 1.39 4.94 -3.11
CA SER A 53 1.55 5.43 -4.48
C SER A 53 3.01 5.74 -4.82
N ASP A 54 3.93 5.49 -3.90
CA ASP A 54 5.36 5.73 -4.11
C ASP A 54 5.99 4.55 -4.85
N LYS A 55 6.21 4.72 -6.14
CA LYS A 55 6.83 3.68 -6.97
C LYS A 55 8.31 3.46 -6.67
N GLY A 56 8.95 4.38 -5.95
CA GLY A 56 10.35 4.23 -5.51
C GLY A 56 10.56 3.05 -4.59
N ILE A 57 9.50 2.57 -3.96
CA ILE A 57 9.58 1.40 -3.08
C ILE A 57 9.98 0.12 -3.83
N LYS A 58 9.82 0.09 -5.15
CA LYS A 58 10.27 -1.04 -5.98
C LYS A 58 11.78 -1.25 -5.94
N ASN A 59 12.51 -0.21 -5.59
CA ASN A 59 13.97 -0.25 -5.55
C ASN A 59 14.52 -0.76 -4.22
N GLN A 60 13.64 -1.20 -3.32
CA GLN A 60 14.07 -1.74 -2.03
C GLN A 60 14.82 -3.05 -2.22
N GLN A 61 16.05 -3.08 -1.72
CA GLN A 61 16.84 -4.31 -1.72
C GLN A 61 16.22 -5.32 -0.76
N ARG A 62 16.35 -6.59 -1.11
CA ARG A 62 15.90 -7.71 -0.27
C ARG A 62 14.41 -7.70 0.04
N MET A 63 13.60 -7.11 -0.84
CA MET A 63 12.15 -7.10 -0.63
C MET A 63 11.61 -8.53 -0.43
N LYS A 64 12.18 -9.49 -1.15
CA LYS A 64 11.76 -10.90 -1.06
C LYS A 64 11.96 -11.51 0.33
N GLU A 65 12.84 -10.94 1.14
CA GLU A 65 13.11 -11.42 2.50
C GLU A 65 12.15 -10.83 3.53
N ARG A 66 11.32 -9.87 3.13
CA ARG A 66 10.41 -9.20 4.05
C ARG A 66 9.15 -10.03 4.29
N SER A 67 8.55 -9.82 5.46
CA SER A 67 7.29 -10.47 5.84
C SER A 67 6.06 -9.68 5.36
N ILE A 68 6.26 -8.51 4.77
CA ILE A 68 5.19 -7.62 4.31
C ILE A 68 5.13 -7.62 2.79
N GLY A 69 3.91 -7.55 2.23
CA GLY A 69 3.70 -7.32 0.80
C GLY A 69 3.42 -5.84 0.54
N VAL A 70 3.66 -5.39 -0.67
CA VAL A 70 3.43 -3.99 -1.05
C VAL A 70 2.52 -3.92 -2.27
N VAL A 71 1.48 -3.09 -2.16
CA VAL A 71 0.59 -2.74 -3.28
C VAL A 71 0.90 -1.31 -3.68
N ILE A 72 1.30 -1.10 -4.92
CA ILE A 72 1.58 0.23 -5.44
C ILE A 72 0.43 0.66 -6.34
N ILE A 73 -0.24 1.75 -5.97
CA ILE A 73 -1.28 2.34 -6.81
C ILE A 73 -0.63 3.23 -7.87
N ARG A 74 -0.84 2.88 -9.14
CA ARG A 74 -0.34 3.63 -10.28
C ARG A 74 -1.51 4.32 -10.97
N ALA A 75 -1.64 5.63 -10.74
CA ALA A 75 -2.76 6.42 -11.23
C ALA A 75 -2.26 7.72 -11.84
N PRO A 76 -3.07 8.39 -12.70
CA PRO A 76 -2.66 9.65 -13.32
C PRO A 76 -2.55 10.81 -12.33
N ASN A 77 -3.14 10.68 -11.15
CA ASN A 77 -3.07 11.67 -10.07
C ASN A 77 -3.31 10.98 -8.72
N ASN A 78 -3.20 11.74 -7.63
CA ASN A 78 -3.42 11.22 -6.27
C ASN A 78 -4.75 11.67 -5.68
N ARG A 79 -5.74 11.95 -6.52
CA ARG A 79 -7.07 12.34 -6.03
C ARG A 79 -7.81 11.14 -5.47
N LEU A 80 -8.58 11.37 -4.43
CA LEU A 80 -9.39 10.34 -3.81
C LEU A 80 -10.33 9.67 -4.82
N GLU A 81 -11.06 10.47 -5.61
CA GLU A 81 -12.02 9.94 -6.58
C GLU A 81 -11.36 9.05 -7.63
N THR A 82 -10.12 9.35 -8.01
CA THR A 82 -9.35 8.51 -8.94
C THR A 82 -9.02 7.17 -8.30
N HIS A 83 -8.53 7.20 -7.07
CA HIS A 83 -8.17 5.98 -6.34
C HIS A 83 -9.39 5.13 -6.00
N LEU A 84 -10.53 5.75 -5.75
CA LEU A 84 -11.75 4.99 -5.45
C LEU A 84 -12.17 4.06 -6.58
N THR A 85 -11.90 4.44 -7.82
CA THR A 85 -12.21 3.58 -8.98
C THR A 85 -11.33 2.34 -9.01
N MET A 86 -10.19 2.34 -8.31
CA MET A 86 -9.23 1.25 -8.30
C MET A 86 -9.43 0.27 -7.15
N ILE A 87 -10.30 0.59 -6.21
CA ILE A 87 -10.51 -0.22 -5.00
C ILE A 87 -10.86 -1.68 -5.30
N PRO A 88 -11.77 -1.99 -6.26
CA PRO A 88 -12.06 -3.40 -6.56
C PRO A 88 -10.81 -4.20 -6.93
N GLU A 89 -9.90 -3.61 -7.71
CA GLU A 89 -8.66 -4.28 -8.09
C GLU A 89 -7.70 -4.40 -6.89
N VAL A 90 -7.63 -3.37 -6.06
CA VAL A 90 -6.82 -3.41 -4.83
C VAL A 90 -7.30 -4.54 -3.92
N ILE A 91 -8.60 -4.68 -3.73
CA ILE A 91 -9.18 -5.76 -2.91
C ILE A 91 -8.78 -7.12 -3.46
N ARG A 92 -8.85 -7.28 -4.79
CA ARG A 92 -8.48 -8.54 -5.45
C ARG A 92 -7.01 -8.88 -5.19
N VAL A 93 -6.14 -7.90 -5.32
CA VAL A 93 -4.69 -8.07 -5.10
C VAL A 93 -4.41 -8.41 -3.64
N LEU A 94 -5.06 -7.73 -2.71
CA LEU A 94 -4.88 -8.01 -1.27
C LEU A 94 -5.26 -9.45 -0.91
N ALA A 95 -6.20 -10.03 -1.63
CA ALA A 95 -6.64 -11.41 -1.37
C ALA A 95 -5.56 -12.45 -1.72
N VAL A 96 -4.60 -12.10 -2.58
CA VAL A 96 -3.60 -13.04 -3.09
C VAL A 96 -2.16 -12.65 -2.82
N ILE A 97 -1.92 -11.44 -2.29
CA ILE A 97 -0.54 -10.97 -2.09
C ILE A 97 0.18 -11.81 -1.04
N GLN A 98 1.44 -12.10 -1.30
CA GLN A 98 2.30 -12.89 -0.44
C GLN A 98 3.40 -12.02 0.18
N PRO A 99 3.96 -12.43 1.32
CA PRO A 99 5.09 -11.72 1.92
C PRO A 99 6.23 -11.54 0.90
N GLY A 100 6.78 -10.34 0.87
CA GLY A 100 7.90 -10.02 -0.02
C GLY A 100 7.53 -9.66 -1.44
N GLN A 101 6.25 -9.74 -1.79
CA GLN A 101 5.79 -9.35 -3.13
C GLN A 101 5.55 -7.85 -3.24
N ILE A 102 5.77 -7.34 -4.44
CA ILE A 102 5.35 -5.99 -4.84
C ILE A 102 4.41 -6.16 -6.03
N ILE A 103 3.18 -5.71 -5.88
CA ILE A 103 2.19 -5.77 -6.95
C ILE A 103 1.73 -4.36 -7.28
N GLU A 104 1.83 -3.98 -8.55
CA GLU A 104 1.37 -2.68 -9.01
C GLU A 104 -0.06 -2.81 -9.54
N VAL A 105 -0.92 -1.89 -9.10
CA VAL A 105 -2.30 -1.79 -9.58
C VAL A 105 -2.40 -0.54 -10.43
N PHE A 106 -2.75 -0.71 -11.70
CA PHE A 106 -2.78 0.39 -12.65
C PHE A 106 -4.21 0.88 -12.88
N HIS A 107 -4.38 2.20 -12.82
CA HIS A 107 -5.62 2.84 -13.26
C HIS A 107 -5.86 2.53 -14.73
N ALA A 108 -7.14 2.44 -15.13
CA ALA A 108 -7.51 2.11 -16.51
C ALA A 108 -6.83 3.02 -17.54
N ASP A 109 -6.64 4.30 -17.21
CA ASP A 109 -6.00 5.28 -18.11
C ASP A 109 -4.50 5.01 -18.33
N LEU A 110 -3.88 4.20 -17.49
CA LEU A 110 -2.46 3.86 -17.58
C LEU A 110 -2.21 2.45 -18.14
N LYS A 111 -3.26 1.68 -18.37
CA LYS A 111 -3.12 0.34 -18.97
C LYS A 111 -2.84 0.47 -20.45
N PRO A 112 -1.95 -0.38 -20.99
CA PRO A 112 -1.68 -0.39 -22.43
C PRO A 112 -2.88 -0.83 -23.25
#